data_8b52f3abdddbd9f28af6cc0f1278b13e
#
_entry.id   8b52f3abdddbd9f28af6cc0f1278b13e
#
_cell.length_a   1.000
_cell.length_b   1.000
_cell.length_c   1.000
_cell.angle_alpha   90.00
_cell.angle_beta   90.00
_cell.angle_gamma   90.00
#
_symmetry.space_group_name_H-M   'P 1'
#
loop_
_entity.id
_entity.type
_entity.pdbx_description
1 polymer ?
#
loop_
_entity_poly.entity_id
_entity_poly.type
_entity_poly.pdbx_seq_one_letter_code
_entity_poly.pdbx_strand_id
1 'polypeptide(L)'
;MIRVLLAEDQAMMRGALAVLLDLEDDLEVVAQVSDGADIVPTALEVRPDVALLDIELPHVSGLEAAAALTEALPECRVVMVTTFGRPGYLQRAMAAGAVGFLVKDGPVEGLAEAIRKVTGGATVVDPELAGKALRTAVSPLTPRERDVLAASEDGSSVTDIASRLHLSASTVRNYLSDAIGKTATRNRTEAALLARRNGWL
;
A
#
# COMPACT_ATOMS: atom_id res chain seq x y z
N MET A 1 9.23 10.88 23.22
CA MET A 1 8.12 11.29 22.32
C MET A 1 8.36 10.58 21.00
N ILE A 2 7.37 9.83 20.52
CA ILE A 2 7.44 9.07 19.26
C ILE A 2 7.11 10.03 18.12
N ARG A 3 8.01 10.15 17.18
CA ARG A 3 7.92 11.06 16.04
C ARG A 3 7.20 10.37 14.87
N VAL A 4 6.09 10.94 14.41
CA VAL A 4 5.21 10.34 13.40
C VAL A 4 5.22 11.17 12.11
N LEU A 5 5.49 10.52 10.97
CA LEU A 5 5.19 11.05 9.64
C LEU A 5 3.84 10.50 9.19
N LEU A 6 2.94 11.37 8.74
CA LEU A 6 1.60 11.00 8.27
C LEU A 6 1.48 11.26 6.76
N ALA A 7 1.18 10.23 5.97
CA ALA A 7 0.94 10.31 4.54
C ALA A 7 -0.51 9.92 4.20
N GLU A 8 -1.29 10.90 3.73
CA GLU A 8 -2.72 10.78 3.48
C GLU A 8 -3.13 11.82 2.43
N ASP A 9 -3.75 11.44 1.34
CA ASP A 9 -4.16 12.37 0.27
C ASP A 9 -5.39 13.20 0.64
N GLN A 10 -6.30 12.64 1.42
CA GLN A 10 -7.53 13.31 1.85
C GLN A 10 -7.25 14.34 2.94
N ALA A 11 -7.30 15.62 2.60
CA ALA A 11 -6.93 16.72 3.51
C ALA A 11 -7.69 16.71 4.85
N MET A 12 -8.99 16.36 4.84
CA MET A 12 -9.80 16.29 6.06
C MET A 12 -9.34 15.14 6.95
N MET A 13 -9.09 13.97 6.38
CA MET A 13 -8.64 12.78 7.11
C MET A 13 -7.24 13.02 7.69
N ARG A 14 -6.33 13.55 6.89
CA ARG A 14 -4.97 13.89 7.31
C ARG A 14 -4.98 14.86 8.50
N GLY A 15 -5.78 15.94 8.40
CA GLY A 15 -5.91 16.91 9.50
C GLY A 15 -6.52 16.30 10.76
N ALA A 16 -7.55 15.46 10.62
CA ALA A 16 -8.18 14.80 11.77
C ALA A 16 -7.21 13.84 12.47
N LEU A 17 -6.51 12.99 11.71
CA LEU A 17 -5.52 12.06 12.26
C LEU A 17 -4.37 12.79 12.95
N ALA A 18 -3.87 13.89 12.37
CA ALA A 18 -2.80 14.68 12.99
C ALA A 18 -3.24 15.24 14.35
N VAL A 19 -4.42 15.88 14.41
CA VAL A 19 -4.96 16.42 15.67
C VAL A 19 -5.15 15.33 16.73
N LEU A 20 -5.68 14.17 16.33
CA LEU A 20 -5.94 13.07 17.25
C LEU A 20 -4.64 12.45 17.80
N LEU A 21 -3.60 12.33 16.97
CA LEU A 21 -2.30 11.83 17.40
C LEU A 21 -1.57 12.85 18.30
N ASP A 22 -1.68 14.15 18.03
CA ASP A 22 -1.09 15.21 18.82
C ASP A 22 -1.80 15.42 20.19
N LEU A 23 -2.98 14.81 20.41
CA LEU A 23 -3.63 14.77 21.74
C LEU A 23 -2.97 13.76 22.69
N GLU A 24 -2.16 12.84 22.17
CA GLU A 24 -1.43 11.87 22.98
C GLU A 24 -0.10 12.47 23.46
N ASP A 25 0.14 12.47 24.77
CA ASP A 25 1.30 13.12 25.39
C ASP A 25 2.66 12.59 24.93
N ASP A 26 2.71 11.39 24.37
CA ASP A 26 3.91 10.68 23.95
C ASP A 26 4.11 10.61 22.43
N LEU A 27 3.19 11.16 21.62
CA LEU A 27 3.26 11.19 20.17
C LEU A 27 3.45 12.64 19.65
N GLU A 28 4.09 12.79 18.51
CA GLU A 28 4.27 14.06 17.82
C GLU A 28 4.21 13.86 16.29
N VAL A 29 3.28 14.52 15.61
CA VAL A 29 3.23 14.52 14.13
C VAL A 29 4.26 15.52 13.60
N VAL A 30 5.43 15.02 13.24
CA VAL A 30 6.56 15.85 12.77
C VAL A 30 6.49 16.23 11.29
N ALA A 31 5.71 15.50 10.51
CA ALA A 31 5.46 15.84 9.10
C ALA A 31 4.14 15.27 8.60
N GLN A 32 3.53 15.99 7.65
CA GLN A 32 2.34 15.57 6.94
C GLN A 32 2.59 15.71 5.44
N VAL A 33 2.34 14.65 4.66
CA VAL A 33 2.46 14.65 3.20
C VAL A 33 1.17 14.15 2.56
N SER A 34 0.88 14.59 1.34
CA SER A 34 -0.32 14.20 0.59
C SER A 34 -0.01 13.42 -0.69
N ASP A 35 1.27 13.18 -0.95
CA ASP A 35 1.77 12.53 -2.15
C ASP A 35 2.81 11.47 -1.76
N GLY A 36 2.71 10.31 -2.38
CA GLY A 36 3.66 9.22 -2.11
C GLY A 36 5.09 9.55 -2.51
N ALA A 37 5.28 10.42 -3.51
CA ALA A 37 6.61 10.85 -3.95
C ALA A 37 7.36 11.69 -2.89
N ASP A 38 6.62 12.35 -1.98
CA ASP A 38 7.20 13.21 -0.94
C ASP A 38 7.59 12.42 0.33
N ILE A 39 7.16 11.15 0.47
CA ILE A 39 7.35 10.37 1.70
C ILE A 39 8.84 10.19 2.02
N VAL A 40 9.61 9.62 1.12
CA VAL A 40 11.03 9.31 1.37
C VAL A 40 11.86 10.58 1.58
N PRO A 41 11.78 11.62 0.72
CA PRO A 41 12.50 12.86 0.96
C PRO A 41 12.20 13.49 2.32
N THR A 42 10.91 13.59 2.68
CA THR A 42 10.49 14.16 3.96
C THR A 42 10.97 13.31 5.14
N ALA A 43 10.85 11.98 5.05
CA ALA A 43 11.31 11.08 6.12
C ALA A 43 12.82 11.17 6.35
N LEU A 44 13.63 11.33 5.31
CA LEU A 44 15.08 11.52 5.44
C LEU A 44 15.43 12.84 6.13
N GLU A 45 14.62 13.88 5.95
CA GLU A 45 14.79 15.19 6.58
C GLU A 45 14.38 15.15 8.05
N VAL A 46 13.15 14.69 8.35
CA VAL A 46 12.59 14.76 9.70
C VAL A 46 12.91 13.56 10.59
N ARG A 47 13.43 12.45 10.02
CA ARG A 47 13.80 11.24 10.76
C ARG A 47 12.68 10.76 11.71
N PRO A 48 11.51 10.35 11.23
CA PRO A 48 10.43 9.86 12.08
C PRO A 48 10.74 8.46 12.63
N ASP A 49 10.20 8.16 13.81
CA ASP A 49 10.24 6.80 14.37
C ASP A 49 9.23 5.88 13.67
N VAL A 50 8.09 6.46 13.28
CA VAL A 50 7.00 5.74 12.59
C VAL A 50 6.49 6.56 11.40
N ALA A 51 6.25 5.90 10.28
CA ALA A 51 5.53 6.44 9.13
C ALA A 51 4.17 5.75 9.00
N LEU A 52 3.09 6.53 9.10
CA LEU A 52 1.72 6.10 8.83
C LEU A 52 1.41 6.42 7.37
N LEU A 53 1.22 5.40 6.55
CA LEU A 53 1.06 5.54 5.10
C LEU A 53 -0.30 5.02 4.64
N ASP A 54 -1.07 5.85 3.94
CA ASP A 54 -2.19 5.33 3.15
C ASP A 54 -1.65 4.55 1.95
N ILE A 55 -2.42 3.57 1.49
CA ILE A 55 -2.09 2.77 0.31
C ILE A 55 -2.33 3.58 -0.98
N GLU A 56 -3.46 4.27 -1.05
CA GLU A 56 -3.91 4.98 -2.26
C GLU A 56 -3.44 6.44 -2.22
N LEU A 57 -2.17 6.67 -2.58
CA LEU A 57 -1.57 8.00 -2.70
C LEU A 57 -1.31 8.38 -4.17
N PRO A 58 -1.33 9.67 -4.50
CA PRO A 58 -0.95 10.17 -5.82
C PRO A 58 0.51 9.84 -6.19
N HIS A 59 0.79 9.76 -7.46
CA HIS A 59 2.08 9.54 -8.13
C HIS A 59 2.82 8.27 -7.71
N VAL A 60 3.07 8.07 -6.43
CA VAL A 60 3.71 6.86 -5.87
C VAL A 60 2.75 6.24 -4.85
N SER A 61 2.38 4.98 -5.03
CA SER A 61 1.51 4.30 -4.07
C SER A 61 2.19 4.15 -2.71
N GLY A 62 1.40 4.12 -1.62
CA GLY A 62 1.95 3.91 -0.29
C GLY A 62 2.72 2.60 -0.13
N LEU A 63 2.39 1.57 -0.90
CA LEU A 63 3.14 0.30 -0.90
C LEU A 63 4.53 0.45 -1.53
N GLU A 64 4.65 1.18 -2.63
CA GLU A 64 5.94 1.49 -3.26
C GLU A 64 6.78 2.40 -2.37
N ALA A 65 6.15 3.43 -1.79
CA ALA A 65 6.80 4.32 -0.83
C ALA A 65 7.27 3.57 0.43
N ALA A 66 6.48 2.60 0.94
CA ALA A 66 6.86 1.75 2.07
C ALA A 66 8.13 0.95 1.79
N ALA A 67 8.23 0.32 0.61
CA ALA A 67 9.42 -0.42 0.22
C ALA A 67 10.65 0.48 0.12
N ALA A 68 10.51 1.63 -0.55
CA ALA A 68 11.59 2.60 -0.70
C ALA A 68 12.02 3.21 0.65
N LEU A 69 11.06 3.49 1.55
CA LEU A 69 11.34 4.02 2.88
C LEU A 69 12.06 2.99 3.76
N THR A 70 11.63 1.73 3.73
CA THR A 70 12.27 0.64 4.49
C THR A 70 13.72 0.44 4.06
N GLU A 71 14.03 0.63 2.78
CA GLU A 71 15.40 0.58 2.27
C GLU A 71 16.22 1.82 2.65
N ALA A 72 15.63 3.02 2.53
CA ALA A 72 16.32 4.29 2.76
C ALA A 72 16.49 4.65 4.24
N LEU A 73 15.56 4.22 5.11
CA LEU A 73 15.51 4.55 6.53
C LEU A 73 15.03 3.33 7.35
N PRO A 74 15.86 2.28 7.51
CA PRO A 74 15.45 1.00 8.14
C PRO A 74 15.00 1.12 9.60
N GLU A 75 15.41 2.18 10.28
CA GLU A 75 14.99 2.49 11.66
C GLU A 75 13.55 2.99 11.75
N CYS A 76 13.00 3.58 10.68
CA CYS A 76 11.62 4.05 10.63
C CYS A 76 10.65 2.86 10.50
N ARG A 77 9.70 2.74 11.40
CA ARG A 77 8.67 1.71 11.37
C ARG A 77 7.52 2.10 10.46
N VAL A 78 7.23 1.30 9.45
CA VAL A 78 6.15 1.57 8.49
C VAL A 78 4.87 0.90 8.95
N VAL A 79 3.80 1.69 9.07
CA VAL A 79 2.43 1.22 9.35
C VAL A 79 1.52 1.66 8.21
N MET A 80 0.90 0.70 7.55
CA MET A 80 -0.11 1.00 6.51
C MET A 80 -1.46 1.26 7.18
N VAL A 81 -2.15 2.31 6.76
CA VAL A 81 -3.48 2.67 7.24
C VAL A 81 -4.40 2.83 6.03
N THR A 82 -5.43 2.02 5.89
CA THR A 82 -6.27 1.99 4.68
C THR A 82 -7.76 1.95 4.98
N THR A 83 -8.58 2.51 4.10
CA THR A 83 -10.05 2.37 4.17
C THR A 83 -10.52 0.96 3.80
N PHE A 84 -9.76 0.23 2.98
CA PHE A 84 -10.18 -1.08 2.49
C PHE A 84 -9.13 -2.15 2.79
N GLY A 85 -9.44 -2.98 3.78
CA GLY A 85 -8.64 -4.16 4.12
C GLY A 85 -8.73 -5.26 3.05
N ARG A 86 -8.23 -5.01 1.83
CA ARG A 86 -8.14 -6.06 0.80
C ARG A 86 -7.04 -7.04 1.18
N PRO A 87 -7.31 -8.35 1.20
CA PRO A 87 -6.34 -9.35 1.69
C PRO A 87 -4.97 -9.31 1.01
N GLY A 88 -4.93 -9.02 -0.29
CA GLY A 88 -3.67 -8.95 -1.03
C GLY A 88 -2.80 -7.72 -0.67
N TYR A 89 -3.40 -6.64 -0.17
CA TYR A 89 -2.65 -5.48 0.30
C TYR A 89 -1.85 -5.79 1.57
N LEU A 90 -2.40 -6.57 2.49
CA LEU A 90 -1.66 -6.99 3.68
C LEU A 90 -0.37 -7.75 3.30
N GLN A 91 -0.46 -8.74 2.41
CA GLN A 91 0.72 -9.51 1.98
C GLN A 91 1.77 -8.61 1.31
N ARG A 92 1.33 -7.69 0.44
CA ARG A 92 2.22 -6.74 -0.24
C ARG A 92 2.87 -5.75 0.73
N ALA A 93 2.10 -5.25 1.70
CA ALA A 93 2.60 -4.35 2.74
C ALA A 93 3.68 -5.02 3.59
N MET A 94 3.43 -6.24 4.05
CA MET A 94 4.41 -7.00 4.84
C MET A 94 5.66 -7.33 4.02
N ALA A 95 5.51 -7.67 2.73
CA ALA A 95 6.63 -7.88 1.82
C ALA A 95 7.42 -6.60 1.53
N ALA A 96 6.80 -5.42 1.60
CA ALA A 96 7.43 -4.10 1.49
C ALA A 96 8.10 -3.64 2.80
N GLY A 97 8.09 -4.47 3.86
CA GLY A 97 8.72 -4.18 5.14
C GLY A 97 7.83 -3.45 6.15
N ALA A 98 6.53 -3.28 5.86
CA ALA A 98 5.61 -2.73 6.86
C ALA A 98 5.51 -3.66 8.08
N VAL A 99 5.47 -3.08 9.27
CA VAL A 99 5.30 -3.78 10.55
C VAL A 99 3.91 -3.58 11.15
N GLY A 100 3.09 -2.73 10.52
CA GLY A 100 1.71 -2.51 10.92
C GLY A 100 0.78 -2.44 9.70
N PHE A 101 -0.46 -2.94 9.87
CA PHE A 101 -1.52 -2.82 8.88
C PHE A 101 -2.88 -2.66 9.56
N LEU A 102 -3.47 -1.48 9.44
CA LEU A 102 -4.69 -1.06 10.12
C LEU A 102 -5.75 -0.60 9.13
N VAL A 103 -7.02 -0.67 9.53
CA VAL A 103 -8.13 -0.06 8.80
C VAL A 103 -8.52 1.28 9.43
N LYS A 104 -8.88 2.26 8.58
CA LYS A 104 -9.25 3.62 9.01
C LYS A 104 -10.60 3.69 9.75
N ASP A 105 -11.42 2.67 9.68
CA ASP A 105 -12.72 2.55 10.37
C ASP A 105 -12.59 2.02 11.81
N GLY A 106 -11.38 1.71 12.25
CA GLY A 106 -11.11 1.33 13.63
C GLY A 106 -11.15 2.52 14.59
N PRO A 107 -11.25 2.26 15.90
CA PRO A 107 -11.19 3.32 16.91
C PRO A 107 -9.80 3.98 16.91
N VAL A 108 -9.78 5.30 17.11
CA VAL A 108 -8.53 6.10 17.06
C VAL A 108 -7.54 5.71 18.14
N GLU A 109 -8.03 5.33 19.31
CA GLU A 109 -7.22 4.80 20.41
C GLU A 109 -6.40 3.58 19.99
N GLY A 110 -6.94 2.78 19.07
CA GLY A 110 -6.25 1.64 18.48
C GLY A 110 -5.04 2.05 17.61
N LEU A 111 -5.10 3.22 16.96
CA LEU A 111 -3.99 3.72 16.15
C LEU A 111 -2.79 4.14 17.03
N ALA A 112 -3.03 4.91 18.09
CA ALA A 112 -1.99 5.32 19.03
C ALA A 112 -1.35 4.10 19.72
N GLU A 113 -2.16 3.12 20.14
CA GLU A 113 -1.66 1.87 20.72
C GLU A 113 -0.82 1.06 19.71
N ALA A 114 -1.24 1.01 18.45
CA ALA A 114 -0.48 0.34 17.40
C ALA A 114 0.88 1.00 17.17
N ILE A 115 0.95 2.34 17.14
CA ILE A 115 2.21 3.10 17.03
C ILE A 115 3.15 2.71 18.18
N ARG A 116 2.67 2.69 19.42
CA ARG A 116 3.48 2.28 20.58
C ARG A 116 3.99 0.85 20.48
N LYS A 117 3.15 -0.07 20.01
CA LYS A 117 3.53 -1.48 19.81
C LYS A 117 4.60 -1.64 18.74
N VAL A 118 4.47 -0.98 17.60
CA VAL A 118 5.46 -1.13 16.52
C VAL A 118 6.79 -0.48 16.84
N THR A 119 6.81 0.62 17.58
CA THR A 119 8.07 1.21 18.10
C THR A 119 8.74 0.31 19.14
N GLY A 120 7.97 -0.48 19.88
CA GLY A 120 8.46 -1.54 20.75
C GLY A 120 8.93 -2.81 20.02
N GLY A 121 8.89 -2.83 18.69
CA GLY A 121 9.33 -3.96 17.85
C GLY A 121 8.27 -5.03 17.57
N ALA A 122 7.00 -4.81 17.95
CA ALA A 122 5.91 -5.72 17.63
C ALA A 122 5.42 -5.52 16.19
N THR A 123 4.79 -6.54 15.64
CA THR A 123 4.00 -6.43 14.41
C THR A 123 2.52 -6.31 14.78
N VAL A 124 1.81 -5.36 14.19
CA VAL A 124 0.39 -5.10 14.46
C VAL A 124 -0.42 -5.24 13.19
N VAL A 125 -1.33 -6.20 13.17
CA VAL A 125 -2.26 -6.41 12.06
C VAL A 125 -3.67 -6.50 12.63
N ASP A 126 -4.61 -5.81 11.99
CA ASP A 126 -6.03 -5.96 12.32
C ASP A 126 -6.43 -7.44 12.26
N PRO A 127 -7.04 -8.01 13.33
CA PRO A 127 -7.35 -9.44 13.39
C PRO A 127 -8.31 -9.93 12.30
N GLU A 128 -9.24 -9.09 11.87
CA GLU A 128 -10.18 -9.42 10.80
C GLU A 128 -9.48 -9.53 9.46
N LEU A 129 -8.53 -8.59 9.20
CA LEU A 129 -7.70 -8.61 8.01
C LEU A 129 -6.73 -9.78 7.98
N ALA A 130 -6.11 -10.09 9.11
CA ALA A 130 -5.26 -11.27 9.25
C ALA A 130 -6.04 -12.54 8.89
N GLY A 131 -7.26 -12.68 9.42
CA GLY A 131 -8.15 -13.80 9.12
C GLY A 131 -8.59 -13.87 7.65
N LYS A 132 -8.80 -12.72 6.99
CA LYS A 132 -9.10 -12.65 5.55
C LYS A 132 -7.88 -13.02 4.71
N ALA A 133 -6.71 -12.50 5.06
CA ALA A 133 -5.46 -12.75 4.33
C ALA A 133 -5.04 -14.24 4.36
N LEU A 134 -5.24 -14.92 5.48
CA LEU A 134 -4.98 -16.36 5.60
C LEU A 134 -5.87 -17.22 4.67
N ARG A 135 -7.04 -16.71 4.29
CA ARG A 135 -7.97 -17.39 3.36
C ARG A 135 -7.77 -17.00 1.90
N THR A 136 -6.96 -15.96 1.63
CA THR A 136 -6.75 -15.46 0.27
C THR A 136 -5.54 -16.14 -0.34
N ALA A 137 -5.71 -16.69 -1.53
CA ALA A 137 -4.61 -17.29 -2.27
C ALA A 137 -3.54 -16.23 -2.62
N VAL A 138 -2.28 -16.62 -2.54
CA VAL A 138 -1.16 -15.82 -3.06
C VAL A 138 -1.41 -15.49 -4.53
N SER A 139 -1.06 -14.28 -4.97
CA SER A 139 -1.24 -13.88 -6.37
C SER A 139 -0.57 -14.90 -7.31
N PRO A 140 -1.30 -15.49 -8.26
CA PRO A 140 -0.70 -16.38 -9.26
C PRO A 140 0.06 -15.60 -10.34
N LEU A 141 -0.07 -14.25 -10.35
CA LEU A 141 0.49 -13.36 -11.37
C LEU A 141 1.93 -12.98 -11.05
N THR A 142 2.79 -13.02 -12.05
CA THR A 142 4.13 -12.43 -11.97
C THR A 142 4.07 -10.90 -11.93
N PRO A 143 5.14 -10.19 -11.49
CA PRO A 143 5.18 -8.73 -11.53
C PRO A 143 4.84 -8.15 -12.92
N ARG A 144 5.39 -8.73 -14.00
CA ARG A 144 5.12 -8.24 -15.38
C ARG A 144 3.69 -8.50 -15.86
N GLU A 145 3.09 -9.61 -15.48
CA GLU A 145 1.68 -9.86 -15.75
C GLU A 145 0.78 -8.87 -15.01
N ARG A 146 1.13 -8.49 -13.79
CA ARG A 146 0.42 -7.46 -13.02
C ARG A 146 0.53 -6.09 -13.67
N ASP A 147 1.75 -5.67 -14.07
CA ASP A 147 1.98 -4.38 -14.75
C ASP A 147 1.11 -4.26 -16.02
N VAL A 148 1.12 -5.31 -16.83
CA VAL A 148 0.36 -5.34 -18.09
C VAL A 148 -1.15 -5.41 -17.85
N LEU A 149 -1.59 -6.17 -16.86
CA LEU A 149 -3.01 -6.30 -16.53
C LEU A 149 -3.55 -4.98 -15.94
N ALA A 150 -2.81 -4.34 -15.04
CA ALA A 150 -3.14 -3.01 -14.50
C ALA A 150 -3.23 -1.95 -15.61
N ALA A 151 -2.26 -1.92 -16.53
CA ALA A 151 -2.28 -1.01 -17.67
C ALA A 151 -3.43 -1.24 -18.64
N SER A 152 -4.16 -2.34 -18.50
CA SER A 152 -5.33 -2.68 -19.35
C SER A 152 -6.68 -2.27 -18.74
N GLU A 153 -6.72 -1.82 -17.49
CA GLU A 153 -7.96 -1.52 -16.74
C GLU A 153 -8.75 -0.36 -17.35
N ASP A 154 -8.06 0.63 -17.91
CA ASP A 154 -8.65 1.79 -18.57
C ASP A 154 -9.23 1.49 -19.97
N GLY A 155 -9.20 0.24 -20.40
CA GLY A 155 -9.64 -0.17 -21.75
C GLY A 155 -8.60 0.05 -22.85
N SER A 156 -7.38 0.49 -22.52
CA SER A 156 -6.29 0.73 -23.47
C SER A 156 -6.08 -0.44 -24.44
N SER A 157 -5.73 -0.11 -25.68
CA SER A 157 -5.39 -1.12 -26.69
C SER A 157 -4.05 -1.80 -26.35
N VAL A 158 -3.84 -3.00 -26.91
CA VAL A 158 -2.55 -3.70 -26.76
C VAL A 158 -1.36 -2.84 -27.22
N THR A 159 -1.57 -2.01 -28.24
CA THR A 159 -0.54 -1.13 -28.79
C THR A 159 -0.21 0.00 -27.82
N ASP A 160 -1.22 0.59 -27.16
CA ASP A 160 -1.03 1.67 -26.20
C ASP A 160 -0.32 1.15 -24.93
N ILE A 161 -0.74 -0.04 -24.46
CA ILE A 161 -0.07 -0.72 -23.31
C ILE A 161 1.39 -1.01 -23.66
N ALA A 162 1.65 -1.53 -24.86
CA ALA A 162 3.01 -1.83 -25.32
C ALA A 162 3.90 -0.57 -25.34
N SER A 163 3.37 0.54 -25.84
CA SER A 163 4.06 1.83 -25.83
C SER A 163 4.34 2.32 -24.41
N ARG A 164 3.33 2.29 -23.54
CA ARG A 164 3.41 2.77 -22.15
C ARG A 164 4.44 1.98 -21.31
N LEU A 165 4.50 0.66 -21.52
CA LEU A 165 5.37 -0.23 -20.76
C LEU A 165 6.71 -0.55 -21.46
N HIS A 166 6.98 0.07 -22.61
CA HIS A 166 8.17 -0.16 -23.44
C HIS A 166 8.33 -1.66 -23.81
N LEU A 167 7.21 -2.30 -24.23
CA LEU A 167 7.15 -3.69 -24.63
C LEU A 167 6.74 -3.82 -26.11
N SER A 168 6.90 -5.01 -26.68
CA SER A 168 6.27 -5.32 -27.98
C SER A 168 4.81 -5.69 -27.80
N ALA A 169 3.98 -5.43 -28.82
CA ALA A 169 2.56 -5.83 -28.82
C ALA A 169 2.35 -7.35 -28.66
N SER A 170 3.29 -8.16 -29.16
CA SER A 170 3.27 -9.62 -28.95
C SER A 170 3.54 -10.00 -27.50
N THR A 171 4.49 -9.33 -26.86
CA THR A 171 4.82 -9.55 -25.43
C THR A 171 3.61 -9.20 -24.55
N VAL A 172 2.93 -8.06 -24.81
CA VAL A 172 1.72 -7.67 -24.08
C VAL A 172 0.61 -8.72 -24.24
N ARG A 173 0.37 -9.24 -25.47
CA ARG A 173 -0.62 -10.30 -25.68
C ARG A 173 -0.29 -11.56 -24.89
N ASN A 174 0.97 -11.97 -24.84
CA ASN A 174 1.39 -13.14 -24.08
C ASN A 174 1.13 -12.94 -22.58
N TYR A 175 1.55 -11.82 -21.99
CA TYR A 175 1.29 -11.53 -20.57
C TYR A 175 -0.21 -11.47 -20.25
N LEU A 176 -1.04 -10.87 -21.11
CA LEU A 176 -2.51 -10.88 -20.93
C LEU A 176 -3.08 -12.29 -21.01
N SER A 177 -2.63 -13.11 -21.96
CA SER A 177 -3.05 -14.50 -22.10
C SER A 177 -2.69 -15.34 -20.88
N ASP A 178 -1.46 -15.19 -20.39
CA ASP A 178 -0.97 -15.89 -19.20
C ASP A 178 -1.74 -15.46 -17.96
N ALA A 179 -1.98 -14.15 -17.79
CA ALA A 179 -2.77 -13.62 -16.69
C ALA A 179 -4.22 -14.17 -16.71
N ILE A 180 -4.88 -14.20 -17.86
CA ILE A 180 -6.22 -14.77 -18.04
C ILE A 180 -6.21 -16.26 -17.67
N GLY A 181 -5.21 -17.01 -18.15
CA GLY A 181 -5.07 -18.44 -17.83
C GLY A 181 -4.86 -18.70 -16.34
N LYS A 182 -3.95 -17.96 -15.71
CA LYS A 182 -3.64 -18.10 -14.28
C LYS A 182 -4.77 -17.70 -13.36
N THR A 183 -5.58 -16.73 -13.78
CA THR A 183 -6.77 -16.28 -13.01
C THR A 183 -8.02 -17.12 -13.32
N ALA A 184 -7.95 -18.04 -14.27
CA ALA A 184 -9.06 -18.86 -14.76
C ALA A 184 -10.29 -18.01 -15.16
N THR A 185 -10.05 -16.84 -15.77
CA THR A 185 -11.09 -15.92 -16.25
C THR A 185 -11.27 -16.04 -17.76
N ARG A 186 -12.32 -15.40 -18.30
CA ARG A 186 -12.67 -15.49 -19.74
C ARG A 186 -11.98 -14.42 -20.59
N ASN A 187 -11.59 -13.31 -19.97
CA ASN A 187 -11.01 -12.17 -20.68
C ASN A 187 -10.20 -11.27 -19.72
N ARG A 188 -9.44 -10.31 -20.29
CA ARG A 188 -8.59 -9.40 -19.53
C ARG A 188 -9.34 -8.52 -18.52
N THR A 189 -10.59 -8.14 -18.84
CA THR A 189 -11.41 -7.29 -17.95
C THR A 189 -11.82 -8.07 -16.70
N GLU A 190 -12.26 -9.33 -16.86
CA GLU A 190 -12.55 -10.20 -15.73
C GLU A 190 -11.29 -10.52 -14.91
N ALA A 191 -10.15 -10.74 -15.59
CA ALA A 191 -8.87 -10.97 -14.91
C ALA A 191 -8.46 -9.76 -14.06
N ALA A 192 -8.56 -8.56 -14.62
CA ALA A 192 -8.24 -7.31 -13.91
C ALA A 192 -9.17 -7.09 -12.70
N LEU A 193 -10.49 -7.27 -12.88
CA LEU A 193 -11.47 -7.14 -11.81
C LEU A 193 -11.21 -8.14 -10.67
N LEU A 194 -10.93 -9.42 -11.01
CA LEU A 194 -10.59 -10.44 -10.03
C LEU A 194 -9.30 -10.11 -9.30
N ALA A 195 -8.26 -9.69 -10.05
CA ALA A 195 -6.97 -9.35 -9.49
C ALA A 195 -7.06 -8.15 -8.53
N ARG A 196 -7.83 -7.11 -8.92
CA ARG A 196 -8.08 -5.96 -8.05
C ARG A 196 -8.87 -6.35 -6.78
N ARG A 197 -9.91 -7.18 -6.90
CA ARG A 197 -10.68 -7.66 -5.73
C ARG A 197 -9.83 -8.44 -4.73
N ASN A 198 -8.83 -9.17 -5.22
CA ASN A 198 -7.90 -9.93 -4.39
C ASN A 198 -6.66 -9.12 -3.97
N GLY A 199 -6.53 -7.84 -4.38
CA GLY A 199 -5.37 -7.01 -4.11
C GLY A 199 -4.09 -7.49 -4.78
N TRP A 200 -4.20 -8.14 -5.92
CA TRP A 200 -3.06 -8.57 -6.73
C TRP A 200 -2.57 -7.45 -7.68
N LEU A 201 -3.43 -6.45 -7.96
CA LEU A 201 -3.13 -5.20 -8.65
C LEU A 201 -3.15 -4.04 -7.69
#